data_1e1f7fd146831e0bdc4bed57373949c9
#
_entry.id   1e1f7fd146831e0bdc4bed57373949c9
#
_cell.length_a   1.000
_cell.length_b   1.000
_cell.length_c   1.000
_cell.angle_alpha   90.00
_cell.angle_beta   90.00
_cell.angle_gamma   90.00
#
_symmetry.space_group_name_H-M   'P 1'
#
loop_
_entity.id
_entity.type
_entity.pdbx_description
1 polymer ?
#
loop_
_entity_poly.entity_id
_entity_poly.type
_entity_poly.pdbx_seq_one_letter_code
_entity_poly.pdbx_strand_id
1 'polypeptide(L)'
;MSTLMNRFTDSNQASTEQYLTFSLGSETFAVGTSNVREIIEYGRLTPIPMMPPSVLGVINLRGGVVPIMDLCQRFGGGQTQIGRRSCIVILEVERGQQRQTMGIVVEAVNAVREIPPHDVEPAPDFGSHIRTDFIRGMGKIDGELVVLLDIGRVLSLEEMRWLAENSHNPELGLAS
;
A
#
# COMPACT_ATOMS: atom_id res chain seq x y z
N MET A 1 17.77 -25.69 18.45
CA MET A 1 17.94 -24.35 17.92
C MET A 1 18.16 -24.32 16.43
N SER A 2 19.19 -25.02 15.98
CA SER A 2 19.43 -25.08 14.53
C SER A 2 18.24 -25.66 13.77
N THR A 3 17.49 -26.54 14.41
CA THR A 3 16.30 -27.10 13.79
C THR A 3 15.27 -26.05 13.46
N LEU A 4 15.15 -25.03 14.30
CA LEU A 4 14.24 -23.95 14.05
C LEU A 4 14.66 -23.13 12.83
N MET A 5 15.94 -22.92 12.68
CA MET A 5 16.45 -22.18 11.53
C MET A 5 16.19 -22.92 10.24
N ASN A 6 16.35 -24.21 10.27
CA ASN A 6 16.07 -25.02 9.10
C ASN A 6 14.62 -24.94 8.67
N ARG A 7 13.73 -24.87 9.64
CA ARG A 7 12.32 -24.76 9.33
C ARG A 7 11.99 -23.43 8.68
N PHE A 8 12.68 -22.37 9.05
CA PHE A 8 12.48 -21.11 8.38
C PHE A 8 12.90 -21.17 6.93
N THR A 9 13.99 -21.85 6.66
CA THR A 9 14.44 -22.02 5.29
C THR A 9 13.43 -22.85 4.51
N ASP A 10 12.95 -23.89 5.11
CA ASP A 10 11.98 -24.74 4.45
C ASP A 10 10.67 -24.03 4.21
N SER A 11 10.32 -23.13 5.10
CA SER A 11 9.07 -22.40 4.96
C SER A 11 9.03 -21.50 3.73
N ASN A 12 10.18 -21.21 3.13
CA ASN A 12 10.19 -20.47 1.89
C ASN A 12 9.45 -21.19 0.77
N GLN A 13 9.38 -22.47 0.84
CA GLN A 13 8.73 -23.28 -0.19
C GLN A 13 7.23 -23.38 0.01
N ALA A 14 6.81 -23.41 1.24
CA ALA A 14 5.40 -23.50 1.59
C ALA A 14 5.03 -22.35 2.51
N SER A 15 5.65 -21.21 2.29
CA SER A 15 5.58 -20.14 3.25
C SER A 15 4.20 -19.51 3.28
N THR A 16 3.66 -19.47 4.47
CA THR A 16 2.51 -18.68 4.78
C THR A 16 3.00 -17.28 5.12
N GLU A 17 2.65 -16.32 4.30
CA GLU A 17 3.00 -14.94 4.59
C GLU A 17 2.00 -14.34 5.54
N GLN A 18 2.49 -13.43 6.37
CA GLN A 18 1.64 -12.63 7.23
C GLN A 18 1.32 -11.32 6.55
N TYR A 19 0.09 -10.92 6.68
CA TYR A 19 -0.42 -9.69 6.07
C TYR A 19 -1.10 -8.83 7.11
N LEU A 20 -0.87 -7.53 7.00
CA LEU A 20 -1.65 -6.55 7.74
C LEU A 20 -2.87 -6.20 6.91
N THR A 21 -4.06 -6.44 7.45
CA THR A 21 -5.30 -6.10 6.76
C THR A 21 -5.83 -4.76 7.26
N PHE A 22 -6.36 -3.98 6.33
CA PHE A 22 -6.91 -2.67 6.64
C PHE A 22 -8.09 -2.38 5.74
N SER A 23 -8.89 -1.43 6.15
CA SER A 23 -10.12 -1.07 5.44
C SER A 23 -9.95 0.25 4.70
N LEU A 24 -10.46 0.28 3.48
CA LEU A 24 -10.62 1.48 2.67
C LEU A 24 -11.99 1.39 1.99
N GLY A 25 -12.88 2.31 2.33
CA GLY A 25 -14.24 2.23 1.86
C GLY A 25 -14.90 0.95 2.37
N SER A 26 -15.56 0.23 1.51
CA SER A 26 -16.22 -1.02 1.88
C SER A 26 -15.33 -2.24 1.64
N GLU A 27 -14.09 -2.04 1.23
CA GLU A 27 -13.21 -3.15 0.86
C GLU A 27 -12.08 -3.33 1.86
N THR A 28 -11.60 -4.56 1.92
CA THR A 28 -10.46 -4.92 2.76
C THR A 28 -9.25 -5.18 1.89
N PHE A 29 -8.15 -4.56 2.25
CA PHE A 29 -6.88 -4.68 1.57
C PHE A 29 -5.85 -5.25 2.54
N ALA A 30 -4.76 -5.73 2.00
CA ALA A 30 -3.69 -6.28 2.83
C ALA A 30 -2.33 -5.99 2.21
N VAL A 31 -1.35 -5.82 3.09
CA VAL A 31 0.06 -5.68 2.69
C VAL A 31 0.89 -6.64 3.51
N GLY A 32 1.95 -7.16 2.92
CA GLY A 32 2.84 -8.05 3.66
C GLY A 32 3.46 -7.37 4.86
N THR A 33 3.46 -8.04 5.99
CA THR A 33 4.01 -7.45 7.22
C THR A 33 5.51 -7.18 7.12
N SER A 34 6.20 -7.85 6.20
CA SER A 34 7.62 -7.59 5.99
C SER A 34 7.89 -6.16 5.52
N ASN A 35 6.89 -5.52 4.93
CA ASN A 35 7.01 -4.13 4.49
C ASN A 35 6.55 -3.13 5.54
N VAL A 36 5.89 -3.58 6.59
CA VAL A 36 5.32 -2.68 7.60
C VAL A 36 6.37 -2.37 8.66
N ARG A 37 6.61 -1.09 8.86
CA ARG A 37 7.53 -0.66 9.93
C ARG A 37 6.80 -0.33 11.20
N GLU A 38 5.74 0.45 11.09
CA GLU A 38 4.94 0.80 12.26
C GLU A 38 3.60 1.37 11.81
N ILE A 39 2.71 1.52 12.76
CA ILE A 39 1.40 2.13 12.54
C ILE A 39 1.30 3.28 13.52
N ILE A 40 0.95 4.45 12.99
CA ILE A 40 0.83 5.65 13.82
C ILE A 40 -0.56 6.25 13.64
N GLU A 41 -0.95 7.07 14.59
CA GLU A 41 -2.24 7.76 14.50
C GLU A 41 -2.21 8.78 13.36
N TYR A 42 -3.36 8.94 12.70
CA TYR A 42 -3.50 9.99 11.72
C TYR A 42 -3.42 11.36 12.40
N GLY A 43 -2.63 12.22 11.84
CA GLY A 43 -2.45 13.55 12.41
C GLY A 43 -2.17 14.57 11.32
N ARG A 44 -1.60 15.68 11.72
CA ARG A 44 -1.37 16.79 10.78
C ARG A 44 -0.28 16.40 9.76
N LEU A 45 -0.59 16.69 8.50
CA LEU A 45 0.33 16.50 7.40
C LEU A 45 0.75 17.88 6.86
N THR A 46 1.98 17.95 6.37
CA THR A 46 2.46 19.14 5.67
C THR A 46 2.28 18.93 4.18
N PRO A 47 1.40 19.70 3.51
CA PRO A 47 1.18 19.51 2.08
C PRO A 47 2.44 19.87 1.28
N ILE A 48 2.59 19.20 0.15
CA ILE A 48 3.65 19.49 -0.82
C ILE A 48 2.99 20.00 -2.09
N PRO A 49 3.38 21.20 -2.58
CA PRO A 49 2.81 21.70 -3.82
C PRO A 49 3.24 20.85 -5.01
N MET A 50 2.40 20.86 -6.05
CA MET A 50 2.69 20.26 -7.34
C MET A 50 2.88 18.75 -7.32
N MET A 51 2.22 18.09 -6.39
CA MET A 51 2.18 16.63 -6.34
C MET A 51 0.79 16.14 -6.73
N PRO A 52 0.68 14.91 -7.23
CA PRO A 52 -0.65 14.37 -7.55
C PRO A 52 -1.51 14.27 -6.30
N PRO A 53 -2.85 14.27 -6.48
CA PRO A 53 -3.76 14.23 -5.33
C PRO A 53 -3.56 13.04 -4.40
N SER A 54 -2.99 11.94 -4.91
CA SER A 54 -2.72 10.77 -4.08
C SER A 54 -1.62 11.00 -3.05
N VAL A 55 -0.81 12.04 -3.22
CA VAL A 55 0.20 12.40 -2.22
C VAL A 55 -0.38 13.51 -1.34
N LEU A 56 -0.73 13.16 -0.12
CA LEU A 56 -1.38 14.10 0.79
C LEU A 56 -0.41 15.10 1.39
N GLY A 57 0.82 14.71 1.58
CA GLY A 57 1.82 15.56 2.19
C GLY A 57 2.91 14.72 2.81
N VAL A 58 3.61 15.30 3.77
CA VAL A 58 4.69 14.63 4.47
C VAL A 58 4.53 14.80 5.97
N ILE A 59 5.13 13.88 6.70
CA ILE A 59 5.28 14.01 8.14
C ILE A 59 6.76 13.93 8.51
N ASN A 60 7.08 14.44 9.68
CA ASN A 60 8.40 14.25 10.26
C ASN A 60 8.31 13.04 11.17
N LEU A 61 9.09 12.01 10.85
CA LEU A 61 9.14 10.80 11.66
C LEU A 61 10.58 10.59 12.10
N ARG A 62 10.84 10.86 13.34
CA ARG A 62 12.18 10.71 13.95
C ARG A 62 13.27 11.44 13.16
N GLY A 63 12.95 12.66 12.73
CA GLY A 63 13.91 13.47 11.99
C GLY A 63 13.93 13.21 10.49
N GLY A 64 13.19 12.22 10.00
CA GLY A 64 13.09 11.94 8.57
C GLY A 64 11.78 12.43 8.02
N VAL A 65 11.80 12.86 6.77
CA VAL A 65 10.60 13.30 6.07
C VAL A 65 10.00 12.10 5.35
N VAL A 66 8.74 11.79 5.67
CA VAL A 66 8.06 10.62 5.12
C VAL A 66 6.85 11.08 4.33
N PRO A 67 6.79 10.79 3.02
CA PRO A 67 5.60 11.11 2.23
C PRO A 67 4.44 10.19 2.60
N ILE A 68 3.25 10.77 2.61
CA ILE A 68 2.03 10.08 2.99
C ILE A 68 1.07 10.07 1.81
N MET A 69 0.55 8.90 1.51
CA MET A 69 -0.31 8.69 0.35
C MET A 69 -1.70 8.29 0.73
N ASP A 70 -2.63 8.68 -0.11
CA ASP A 70 -4.02 8.25 -0.03
C ASP A 70 -4.24 7.18 -1.09
N LEU A 71 -4.42 5.95 -0.66
CA LEU A 71 -4.60 4.83 -1.59
C LEU A 71 -5.90 4.94 -2.37
N CYS A 72 -6.95 5.46 -1.77
CA CYS A 72 -8.21 5.63 -2.51
C CYS A 72 -7.99 6.52 -3.74
N GLN A 73 -7.27 7.61 -3.55
CA GLN A 73 -6.95 8.50 -4.67
C GLN A 73 -5.99 7.87 -5.65
N ARG A 74 -5.04 7.10 -5.14
CA ARG A 74 -4.08 6.39 -6.00
C ARG A 74 -4.78 5.40 -6.90
N PHE A 75 -5.87 4.80 -6.43
CA PHE A 75 -6.66 3.86 -7.20
C PHE A 75 -7.70 4.54 -8.10
N GLY A 76 -7.76 5.86 -8.09
CA GLY A 76 -8.68 6.59 -8.93
C GLY A 76 -10.02 6.89 -8.30
N GLY A 77 -10.18 6.61 -7.03
CA GLY A 77 -11.38 6.94 -6.29
C GLY A 77 -11.30 8.30 -5.64
N GLY A 78 -12.20 8.56 -4.71
CA GLY A 78 -12.18 9.78 -3.92
C GLY A 78 -11.18 9.73 -2.78
N GLN A 79 -11.29 10.67 -1.88
CA GLN A 79 -10.42 10.73 -0.72
C GLN A 79 -10.80 9.67 0.32
N THR A 80 -9.80 9.18 1.01
CA THR A 80 -10.04 8.29 2.14
C THR A 80 -10.81 9.05 3.24
N GLN A 81 -11.82 8.43 3.78
CA GLN A 81 -12.62 9.01 4.86
C GLN A 81 -11.85 8.91 6.17
N ILE A 82 -11.52 10.05 6.73
CA ILE A 82 -10.78 10.10 7.99
C ILE A 82 -11.77 10.04 9.16
N GLY A 83 -11.53 9.12 10.06
CA GLY A 83 -12.35 8.95 11.24
C GLY A 83 -11.52 8.56 12.45
N ARG A 84 -12.18 8.10 13.49
CA ARG A 84 -11.52 7.78 14.75
C ARG A 84 -10.49 6.69 14.66
N ARG A 85 -10.71 5.73 13.76
CA ARG A 85 -9.83 4.58 13.64
C ARG A 85 -8.80 4.75 12.53
N SER A 86 -8.80 5.90 11.88
CA SER A 86 -7.86 6.15 10.80
C SER A 86 -6.44 6.19 11.32
N CYS A 87 -5.56 5.58 10.55
CA CYS A 87 -4.16 5.44 10.90
C CYS A 87 -3.30 5.70 9.69
N ILE A 88 -2.03 5.88 9.94
CA ILE A 88 -1.02 5.88 8.89
C ILE A 88 -0.17 4.63 9.08
N VAL A 89 -0.11 3.80 8.07
CA VAL A 89 0.75 2.63 8.07
C VAL A 89 2.06 3.02 7.40
N ILE A 90 3.14 2.96 8.17
CA ILE A 90 4.47 3.30 7.66
C ILE A 90 5.08 2.06 7.05
N LEU A 91 5.44 2.18 5.78
CA LEU A 91 5.92 1.08 4.98
C LEU A 91 7.35 1.35 4.50
N GLU A 92 8.09 0.29 4.33
CA GLU A 92 9.41 0.36 3.74
C GLU A 92 9.39 -0.38 2.42
N VAL A 93 9.78 0.31 1.37
CA VAL A 93 9.73 -0.22 0.00
C VAL A 93 11.15 -0.25 -0.55
N GLU A 94 11.52 -1.36 -1.13
CA GLU A 94 12.82 -1.48 -1.78
C GLU A 94 12.74 -1.02 -3.22
N ARG A 95 13.71 -0.22 -3.61
CA ARG A 95 13.85 0.26 -4.97
C ARG A 95 15.29 0.12 -5.39
N GLY A 96 15.55 -0.95 -6.14
CA GLY A 96 16.91 -1.28 -6.48
C GLY A 96 17.69 -1.57 -5.21
N GLN A 97 18.71 -0.78 -4.94
CA GLN A 97 19.53 -0.94 -3.74
C GLN A 97 19.13 0.02 -2.63
N GLN A 98 18.09 0.82 -2.87
CA GLN A 98 17.66 1.80 -1.89
C GLN A 98 16.35 1.38 -1.25
N ARG A 99 16.17 1.82 -0.02
CA ARG A 99 14.92 1.64 0.70
C ARG A 99 14.28 2.99 0.90
N GLN A 100 12.99 3.03 0.64
CA GLN A 100 12.19 4.24 0.85
C GLN A 100 11.16 3.97 1.91
N THR A 101 11.01 4.94 2.81
CA THR A 101 9.96 4.90 3.81
C THR A 101 8.81 5.76 3.32
N MET A 102 7.63 5.21 3.32
CA MET A 102 6.43 5.91 2.89
C MET A 102 5.28 5.51 3.80
N GLY A 103 4.29 6.36 3.90
CA GLY A 103 3.10 6.05 4.68
C GLY A 103 1.86 6.02 3.82
N ILE A 104 0.89 5.24 4.23
CA ILE A 104 -0.43 5.22 3.61
C ILE A 104 -1.48 5.50 4.68
N VAL A 105 -2.48 6.28 4.30
CA VAL A 105 -3.62 6.55 5.17
C VAL A 105 -4.65 5.46 4.94
N VAL A 106 -5.13 4.87 6.01
CA VAL A 106 -6.17 3.85 5.96
C VAL A 106 -7.30 4.24 6.91
N GLU A 107 -8.51 3.77 6.59
CA GLU A 107 -9.66 4.09 7.44
C GLU A 107 -9.57 3.38 8.77
N ALA A 108 -9.08 2.16 8.77
CA ALA A 108 -8.86 1.39 9.97
C ALA A 108 -7.90 0.25 9.68
N VAL A 109 -7.10 -0.09 10.66
CA VAL A 109 -6.30 -1.32 10.64
C VAL A 109 -7.14 -2.40 11.30
N ASN A 110 -7.25 -3.55 10.64
CA ASN A 110 -8.09 -4.62 11.14
C ASN A 110 -7.32 -5.66 11.94
N ALA A 111 -6.35 -6.34 11.32
CA ALA A 111 -5.64 -7.42 11.98
C ALA A 111 -4.41 -7.82 11.19
N VAL A 112 -3.56 -8.63 11.82
CA VAL A 112 -2.51 -9.35 11.10
C VAL A 112 -3.02 -10.76 10.89
N ARG A 113 -3.00 -11.22 9.64
CA ARG A 113 -3.53 -12.52 9.28
C ARG A 113 -2.51 -13.29 8.45
N GLU A 114 -2.51 -14.59 8.65
CA GLU A 114 -1.70 -15.48 7.83
C GLU A 114 -2.54 -15.93 6.63
N ILE A 115 -1.94 -15.85 5.45
CA ILE A 115 -2.62 -16.29 4.23
C ILE A 115 -1.68 -17.24 3.51
N PRO A 116 -2.01 -18.54 3.53
CA PRO A 116 -1.17 -19.52 2.85
C PRO A 116 -1.28 -19.36 1.33
N PRO A 117 -0.26 -19.74 0.58
CA PRO A 117 -0.27 -19.58 -0.87
C PRO A 117 -1.46 -20.20 -1.58
N HIS A 118 -1.99 -21.30 -1.06
CA HIS A 118 -3.13 -21.96 -1.70
C HIS A 118 -4.43 -21.16 -1.53
N ASP A 119 -4.45 -20.18 -0.63
CA ASP A 119 -5.59 -19.30 -0.44
C ASP A 119 -5.43 -17.99 -1.20
N VAL A 120 -4.42 -17.88 -2.04
CA VAL A 120 -4.19 -16.68 -2.87
C VAL A 120 -4.47 -17.02 -4.31
N GLU A 121 -5.35 -16.26 -4.92
CA GLU A 121 -5.70 -16.41 -6.32
C GLU A 121 -5.24 -15.19 -7.09
N PRO A 122 -4.95 -15.32 -8.39
CA PRO A 122 -4.61 -14.14 -9.18
C PRO A 122 -5.80 -13.20 -9.27
N ALA A 123 -5.49 -11.93 -9.44
CA ALA A 123 -6.53 -10.92 -9.58
C ALA A 123 -7.28 -11.15 -10.87
N PRO A 124 -8.60 -11.24 -10.83
CA PRO A 124 -9.38 -11.35 -12.07
C PRO A 124 -9.40 -10.01 -12.79
N ASP A 125 -9.51 -10.10 -14.11
CA ASP A 125 -9.64 -8.91 -14.93
C ASP A 125 -11.11 -8.65 -15.19
N PHE A 126 -11.73 -7.85 -14.35
CA PHE A 126 -13.14 -7.51 -14.51
C PHE A 126 -13.35 -6.01 -14.63
N GLY A 127 -12.40 -5.31 -15.21
CA GLY A 127 -12.53 -3.89 -15.42
C GLY A 127 -12.61 -3.09 -14.14
N SER A 128 -11.98 -3.57 -13.10
CA SER A 128 -11.98 -2.86 -11.83
C SER A 128 -11.28 -1.52 -11.95
N HIS A 129 -11.56 -0.63 -11.02
CA HIS A 129 -10.92 0.66 -10.97
C HIS A 129 -9.45 0.56 -10.56
N ILE A 130 -9.07 -0.55 -9.98
CA ILE A 130 -7.70 -0.77 -9.50
C ILE A 130 -6.91 -1.43 -10.62
N ARG A 131 -5.77 -0.85 -10.94
CA ARG A 131 -4.89 -1.45 -11.94
C ARG A 131 -4.43 -2.82 -11.46
N THR A 132 -4.47 -3.80 -12.35
CA THR A 132 -4.11 -5.17 -11.97
C THR A 132 -2.66 -5.30 -11.56
N ASP A 133 -1.76 -4.42 -12.03
CA ASP A 133 -0.37 -4.45 -11.59
C ASP A 133 -0.18 -3.97 -10.15
N PHE A 134 -1.18 -3.32 -9.55
CA PHE A 134 -1.16 -2.97 -8.13
C PHE A 134 -1.54 -4.14 -7.24
N ILE A 135 -2.14 -5.16 -7.80
CA ILE A 135 -2.69 -6.28 -7.05
C ILE A 135 -1.75 -7.47 -7.18
N ARG A 136 -1.27 -7.93 -6.05
CA ARG A 136 -0.43 -9.12 -5.99
C ARG A 136 -1.27 -10.39 -6.11
N GLY A 137 -2.50 -10.33 -5.61
CA GLY A 137 -3.43 -11.44 -5.65
C GLY A 137 -4.64 -11.15 -4.80
N MET A 138 -5.55 -12.11 -4.77
CA MET A 138 -6.73 -12.06 -3.93
C MET A 138 -6.63 -13.15 -2.88
N GLY A 139 -6.60 -12.76 -1.63
CA GLY A 139 -6.55 -13.71 -0.54
C GLY A 139 -7.93 -14.04 -0.02
N LYS A 140 -8.08 -15.22 0.55
CA LYS A 140 -9.32 -15.63 1.20
C LYS A 140 -9.09 -15.68 2.69
N ILE A 141 -9.89 -14.92 3.42
CA ILE A 141 -9.85 -14.90 4.88
C ILE A 141 -11.28 -15.05 5.38
N ASP A 142 -11.55 -16.14 6.08
CA ASP A 142 -12.87 -16.41 6.67
C ASP A 142 -14.01 -16.28 5.63
N GLY A 143 -13.75 -16.76 4.42
CA GLY A 143 -14.74 -16.74 3.36
C GLY A 143 -14.83 -15.42 2.61
N GLU A 144 -14.10 -14.41 3.01
CA GLU A 144 -14.11 -13.13 2.35
C GLU A 144 -12.84 -12.93 1.53
N LEU A 145 -12.98 -12.17 0.45
CA LEU A 145 -11.85 -11.84 -0.40
C LEU A 145 -11.17 -10.57 0.08
N VAL A 146 -9.86 -10.62 0.11
CA VAL A 146 -9.01 -9.51 0.52
C VAL A 146 -8.04 -9.22 -0.61
N VAL A 147 -7.91 -7.94 -0.98
CA VAL A 147 -7.01 -7.54 -2.05
C VAL A 147 -5.60 -7.41 -1.50
N LEU A 148 -4.69 -8.26 -1.99
CA LEU A 148 -3.29 -8.21 -1.60
C LEU A 148 -2.56 -7.25 -2.51
N LEU A 149 -1.95 -6.22 -1.96
CA LEU A 149 -1.35 -5.15 -2.73
C LEU A 149 0.14 -5.40 -2.98
N ASP A 150 0.57 -5.03 -4.15
CA ASP A 150 1.99 -4.95 -4.47
C ASP A 150 2.46 -3.54 -4.12
N ILE A 151 3.04 -3.41 -2.94
CA ILE A 151 3.38 -2.12 -2.40
C ILE A 151 4.43 -1.39 -3.25
N GLY A 152 5.36 -2.12 -3.82
CA GLY A 152 6.36 -1.51 -4.67
C GLY A 152 5.76 -0.83 -5.89
N ARG A 153 4.70 -1.39 -6.42
CA ARG A 153 3.99 -0.81 -7.56
C ARG A 153 3.06 0.31 -7.16
N VAL A 154 2.33 0.08 -6.08
CA VAL A 154 1.36 1.08 -5.61
C VAL A 154 2.05 2.37 -5.23
N LEU A 155 3.20 2.28 -4.58
CA LEU A 155 3.92 3.44 -4.04
C LEU A 155 5.08 3.88 -4.94
N SER A 156 4.93 3.74 -6.25
CA SER A 156 5.98 4.13 -7.18
C SER A 156 6.09 5.65 -7.27
N LEU A 157 7.11 6.21 -6.63
CA LEU A 157 7.35 7.66 -6.69
C LEU A 157 7.72 8.13 -8.09
N GLU A 158 8.42 7.31 -8.84
CA GLU A 158 8.78 7.67 -10.22
C GLU A 158 7.56 7.90 -11.08
N GLU A 159 6.61 6.98 -10.99
CA GLU A 159 5.36 7.13 -11.71
C GLU A 159 4.60 8.36 -11.25
N MET A 160 4.57 8.59 -9.93
CA MET A 160 3.86 9.73 -9.39
C MET A 160 4.50 11.06 -9.79
N ARG A 161 5.82 11.11 -9.83
CA ARG A 161 6.51 12.29 -10.33
C ARG A 161 6.19 12.54 -11.79
N TRP A 162 6.23 11.49 -12.57
CA TRP A 162 5.89 11.60 -13.99
C TRP A 162 4.48 12.13 -14.17
N LEU A 163 3.52 11.60 -13.40
CA LEU A 163 2.14 12.07 -13.46
C LEU A 163 2.04 13.54 -13.07
N ALA A 164 2.75 13.95 -12.02
CA ALA A 164 2.72 15.33 -11.58
C ALA A 164 3.28 16.27 -12.65
N GLU A 165 4.39 15.91 -13.26
CA GLU A 165 4.99 16.72 -14.31
C GLU A 165 4.09 16.85 -15.52
N ASN A 166 3.47 15.75 -15.91
CA ASN A 166 2.63 15.75 -17.09
C ASN A 166 1.27 16.38 -16.85
N SER A 167 0.77 16.33 -15.64
CA SER A 167 -0.49 16.97 -15.32
C SER A 167 -0.40 18.49 -15.35
N HIS A 168 0.81 19.03 -15.26
CA HIS A 168 1.04 20.47 -15.33
C HIS A 168 1.38 20.96 -16.73
N ASN A 169 1.37 20.07 -17.70
CA ASN A 169 1.63 20.41 -19.08
C ASN A 169 0.31 20.54 -19.82
N PRO A 170 -0.12 21.79 -20.15
CA PRO A 170 -1.42 21.97 -20.79
C PRO A 170 -1.53 21.28 -22.14
N GLU A 171 -0.43 21.15 -22.87
CA GLU A 171 -0.45 20.50 -24.16
C GLU A 171 -0.80 19.02 -24.02
N LEU A 172 -0.23 18.37 -23.04
CA LEU A 172 -0.57 16.97 -22.79
C LEU A 172 -2.00 16.82 -22.31
N GLY A 173 -2.46 17.77 -21.51
CA GLY A 173 -3.84 17.76 -21.07
C GLY A 173 -4.82 17.94 -22.21
N LEU A 174 -4.47 18.74 -23.19
CA LEU A 174 -5.32 18.96 -24.35
C LEU A 174 -5.28 17.82 -25.32
N ALA A 175 -4.19 17.08 -25.35
CA ALA A 175 -4.07 15.93 -26.23
C ALA A 175 -4.93 14.75 -25.78
N SER A 176 -5.40 14.79 -24.59
CA SER A 176 -6.22 13.73 -24.03
C SER A 176 -7.69 13.87 -24.36
#